data_79ec67f990c568a43252e25a9950ff53
#
_entry.id   79ec67f990c568a43252e25a9950ff53
#
_cell.length_a   1.000
_cell.length_b   1.000
_cell.length_c   1.000
_cell.angle_alpha   90.00
_cell.angle_beta   90.00
_cell.angle_gamma   90.00
#
_symmetry.space_group_name_H-M   'P 1'
#
loop_
_entity.id
_entity.type
_entity.pdbx_description
1 polymer ?
#
loop_
_entity_poly.entity_id
_entity_poly.type
_entity_poly.pdbx_seq_one_letter_code
_entity_poly.pdbx_strand_id
1 'polypeptide(L)'
;MMIALTGTPGTGKTSVAMELKKRGIPVTHVSDTTGPYTLGEDKERDTRIIDDERWALEFTPVEGIIEGHMAHYLQADRIVILRCRPDILKERLSGRGYSEEKIQENVESEILDVALAEAFDIHGRDILYEIDTTGMDIITCADKVEEIVRGNAEPEIGIVDWLIPYGDMI
;
A
#
# COMPACT_ATOMS: atom_id res chain seq x y z
N MET A 1 -4.13 -5.52 17.94
CA MET A 1 -4.74 -4.78 16.81
C MET A 1 -3.77 -4.78 15.65
N MET A 2 -4.22 -5.19 14.48
CA MET A 2 -3.45 -5.23 13.25
C MET A 2 -3.93 -4.15 12.28
N ILE A 3 -3.00 -3.39 11.72
CA ILE A 3 -3.28 -2.31 10.76
C ILE A 3 -2.54 -2.62 9.47
N ALA A 4 -3.26 -2.71 8.37
CA ALA A 4 -2.66 -2.88 7.05
C ALA A 4 -2.28 -1.51 6.48
N LEU A 5 -1.02 -1.35 6.09
CA LEU A 5 -0.51 -0.19 5.36
C LEU A 5 -0.21 -0.62 3.93
N THR A 6 -1.06 -0.19 3.01
CA THR A 6 -1.07 -0.61 1.61
C THR A 6 -1.00 0.57 0.64
N GLY A 7 -1.04 0.29 -0.64
CA GLY A 7 -0.98 1.26 -1.74
C GLY A 7 -0.04 0.78 -2.84
N THR A 8 -0.11 1.43 -3.99
CA THR A 8 0.74 1.13 -5.14
C THR A 8 2.24 1.18 -4.76
N PRO A 9 3.11 0.33 -5.34
CA PRO A 9 4.55 0.47 -5.19
C PRO A 9 5.03 1.89 -5.48
N GLY A 10 5.89 2.44 -4.61
CA GLY A 10 6.41 3.81 -4.75
C GLY A 10 5.65 4.90 -3.97
N THR A 11 4.52 4.57 -3.33
CA THR A 11 3.74 5.54 -2.53
C THR A 11 4.35 5.89 -1.17
N GLY A 12 5.41 5.19 -0.74
CA GLY A 12 6.15 5.52 0.48
C GLY A 12 5.87 4.62 1.69
N LYS A 13 5.16 3.52 1.52
CA LYS A 13 4.80 2.58 2.60
C LYS A 13 5.97 2.18 3.50
N THR A 14 7.04 1.68 2.91
CA THR A 14 8.21 1.19 3.66
C THR A 14 8.87 2.30 4.47
N SER A 15 9.03 3.49 3.90
CA SER A 15 9.64 4.63 4.60
C SER A 15 8.78 5.09 5.78
N VAL A 16 7.47 5.14 5.61
CA VAL A 16 6.52 5.48 6.68
C VAL A 16 6.52 4.41 7.77
N ALA A 17 6.50 3.13 7.38
CA ALA A 17 6.55 2.02 8.32
C ALA A 17 7.84 2.00 9.14
N MET A 18 8.99 2.30 8.52
CA MET A 18 10.27 2.42 9.23
C MET A 18 10.27 3.57 10.23
N GLU A 19 9.67 4.71 9.90
CA GLU A 19 9.53 5.82 10.84
C GLU A 19 8.62 5.44 12.03
N LEU A 20 7.51 4.76 11.78
CA LEU A 20 6.62 4.28 12.83
C LEU A 20 7.30 3.23 13.74
N LYS A 21 8.14 2.38 13.16
CA LYS A 21 8.97 1.43 13.93
C LYS A 21 9.93 2.13 14.87
N LYS A 22 10.58 3.23 14.46
CA LYS A 22 11.43 4.06 15.34
C LYS A 22 10.65 4.66 16.50
N ARG A 23 9.36 4.91 16.32
CA ARG A 23 8.44 5.41 17.37
C ARG A 23 7.92 4.29 18.29
N GLY A 24 8.37 3.05 18.09
CA GLY A 24 8.00 1.90 18.94
C GLY A 24 6.76 1.14 18.48
N ILE A 25 6.22 1.42 17.30
CA ILE A 25 5.09 0.66 16.74
C ILE A 25 5.66 -0.59 16.04
N PRO A 26 5.21 -1.81 16.38
CA PRO A 26 5.64 -3.02 15.70
C PRO A 26 5.31 -2.98 14.20
N VAL A 27 6.25 -3.41 13.37
CA VAL A 27 6.09 -3.47 11.91
C VAL A 27 6.50 -4.83 11.38
N THR A 28 5.64 -5.42 10.58
CA THR A 28 5.90 -6.65 9.79
C THR A 28 5.82 -6.30 8.30
N HIS A 29 6.75 -6.79 7.51
CA HIS A 29 6.70 -6.63 6.05
C HIS A 29 5.97 -7.81 5.42
N VAL A 30 5.04 -7.55 4.49
CA VAL A 30 4.35 -8.61 3.73
C VAL A 30 5.35 -9.56 3.09
N SER A 31 6.44 -9.04 2.51
CA SER A 31 7.49 -9.84 1.87
C SER A 31 8.14 -10.87 2.78
N ASP A 32 8.17 -10.63 4.08
CA ASP A 32 8.72 -11.57 5.07
C ASP A 32 7.77 -12.73 5.37
N THR A 33 6.50 -12.63 4.97
CA THR A 33 5.45 -13.59 5.27
C THR A 33 5.03 -14.44 4.06
N THR A 34 5.38 -14.03 2.85
CA THR A 34 4.91 -14.65 1.60
C THR A 34 5.78 -15.81 1.10
N GLY A 35 6.94 -16.06 1.72
CA GLY A 35 7.88 -17.10 1.27
C GLY A 35 7.25 -18.47 1.02
N PRO A 36 6.47 -19.04 1.96
CA PRO A 36 5.81 -20.35 1.81
C PRO A 36 4.75 -20.41 0.70
N TYR A 37 4.30 -19.26 0.22
CA TYR A 37 3.22 -19.10 -0.76
C TYR A 37 3.73 -18.71 -2.15
N THR A 38 5.05 -18.72 -2.36
CA THR A 38 5.66 -18.43 -3.65
C THR A 38 5.41 -19.56 -4.63
N LEU A 39 4.75 -19.26 -5.75
CA LEU A 39 4.45 -20.20 -6.83
C LEU A 39 5.56 -20.23 -7.90
N GLY A 40 6.32 -19.15 -8.02
CA GLY A 40 7.37 -18.99 -9.02
C GLY A 40 7.91 -17.57 -9.07
N GLU A 41 8.71 -17.31 -10.10
CA GLU A 41 9.25 -15.98 -10.38
C GLU A 41 8.90 -15.57 -11.82
N ASP A 42 8.40 -14.36 -11.96
CA ASP A 42 8.28 -13.68 -13.26
C ASP A 42 9.61 -12.93 -13.50
N LYS A 43 10.48 -13.53 -14.33
CA LYS A 43 11.81 -12.99 -14.61
C LYS A 43 11.76 -11.71 -15.45
N GLU A 44 10.71 -11.53 -16.25
CA GLU A 44 10.56 -10.34 -17.08
C GLU A 44 10.20 -9.12 -16.22
N ARG A 45 9.41 -9.34 -15.17
CA ARG A 45 8.96 -8.30 -14.24
C ARG A 45 9.80 -8.22 -12.97
N ASP A 46 10.79 -9.10 -12.80
CA ASP A 46 11.58 -9.23 -11.57
C ASP A 46 10.66 -9.27 -10.32
N THR A 47 9.66 -10.16 -10.36
CA THR A 47 8.62 -10.23 -9.35
C THR A 47 8.33 -11.68 -8.99
N ARG A 48 8.10 -11.95 -7.70
CA ARG A 48 7.62 -13.26 -7.24
C ARG A 48 6.13 -13.39 -7.52
N ILE A 49 5.73 -14.54 -8.00
CA ILE A 49 4.32 -14.92 -8.14
C ILE A 49 3.90 -15.54 -6.81
N ILE A 50 2.94 -14.94 -6.15
CA ILE A 50 2.44 -15.36 -4.83
C ILE A 50 1.01 -15.90 -4.98
N ASP A 51 0.71 -16.99 -4.28
CA ASP A 51 -0.66 -17.45 -4.03
C ASP A 51 -1.26 -16.57 -2.92
N ASP A 52 -1.76 -15.42 -3.32
CA ASP A 52 -2.24 -14.37 -2.44
C ASP A 52 -3.51 -14.75 -1.69
N GLU A 53 -4.40 -15.51 -2.32
CA GLU A 53 -5.63 -16.02 -1.68
C GLU A 53 -5.28 -16.96 -0.53
N ARG A 54 -4.40 -17.93 -0.79
CA ARG A 54 -3.97 -18.88 0.23
C ARG A 54 -3.18 -18.18 1.33
N TRP A 55 -2.29 -17.27 0.98
CA TRP A 55 -1.55 -16.47 1.94
C TRP A 55 -2.48 -15.69 2.86
N ALA A 56 -3.45 -14.97 2.29
CA ALA A 56 -4.39 -14.18 3.09
C ALA A 56 -5.26 -15.05 4.00
N LEU A 57 -5.70 -16.24 3.52
CA LEU A 57 -6.52 -17.17 4.27
C LEU A 57 -5.77 -17.82 5.46
N GLU A 58 -4.50 -18.18 5.27
CA GLU A 58 -3.66 -18.84 6.27
C GLU A 58 -2.89 -17.87 7.16
N PHE A 59 -2.98 -16.55 6.89
CA PHE A 59 -2.22 -15.53 7.61
C PHE A 59 -2.61 -15.47 9.09
N THR A 60 -1.61 -15.54 9.96
CA THR A 60 -1.80 -15.32 11.39
C THR A 60 -1.67 -13.84 11.71
N PRO A 61 -2.72 -13.19 12.25
CA PRO A 61 -2.67 -11.77 12.58
C PRO A 61 -1.48 -11.40 13.46
N VAL A 62 -0.84 -10.28 13.13
CA VAL A 62 0.27 -9.71 13.88
C VAL A 62 -0.18 -8.47 14.65
N GLU A 63 0.58 -8.06 15.65
CA GLU A 63 0.35 -6.80 16.34
C GLU A 63 1.07 -5.66 15.63
N GLY A 64 0.41 -4.50 15.56
CA GLY A 64 0.95 -3.30 14.92
C GLY A 64 0.66 -3.23 13.44
N ILE A 65 1.65 -2.84 12.65
CA ILE A 65 1.50 -2.58 11.21
C ILE A 65 2.01 -3.77 10.39
N ILE A 66 1.21 -4.21 9.45
CA ILE A 66 1.63 -5.05 8.32
C ILE A 66 1.70 -4.18 7.06
N GLU A 67 2.88 -4.03 6.45
CA GLU A 67 3.05 -3.16 5.28
C GLU A 67 3.40 -3.92 4.02
N GLY A 68 2.81 -3.52 2.93
CA GLY A 68 3.08 -4.03 1.58
C GLY A 68 1.91 -3.77 0.64
N HIS A 69 2.16 -3.87 -0.66
CA HIS A 69 1.14 -3.60 -1.68
C HIS A 69 -0.03 -4.61 -1.68
N MET A 70 0.11 -5.75 -1.00
CA MET A 70 -0.93 -6.77 -0.83
C MET A 70 -1.56 -6.78 0.58
N ALA A 71 -1.15 -5.87 1.47
CA ALA A 71 -1.58 -5.90 2.87
C ALA A 71 -3.10 -5.76 3.03
N HIS A 72 -3.79 -5.12 2.10
CA HIS A 72 -5.26 -4.97 2.12
C HIS A 72 -6.04 -6.26 1.84
N TYR A 73 -5.40 -7.34 1.41
CA TYR A 73 -6.06 -8.66 1.32
C TYR A 73 -6.26 -9.32 2.69
N LEU A 74 -5.52 -8.86 3.72
CA LEU A 74 -5.59 -9.42 5.06
C LEU A 74 -6.77 -8.86 5.86
N GLN A 75 -7.32 -9.69 6.75
CA GLN A 75 -8.33 -9.26 7.71
C GLN A 75 -7.68 -8.41 8.81
N ALA A 76 -7.68 -7.10 8.61
CA ALA A 76 -7.12 -6.12 9.53
C ALA A 76 -8.19 -5.31 10.25
N ASP A 77 -7.85 -4.73 11.40
CA ASP A 77 -8.77 -3.84 12.13
C ASP A 77 -8.94 -2.48 11.45
N ARG A 78 -7.88 -2.02 10.75
CA ARG A 78 -7.86 -0.79 9.94
C ARG A 78 -6.96 -0.97 8.74
N ILE A 79 -7.31 -0.31 7.64
CA ILE A 79 -6.54 -0.36 6.40
C ILE A 79 -6.22 1.06 5.94
N VAL A 80 -4.95 1.38 5.87
CA VAL A 80 -4.44 2.67 5.40
C VAL A 80 -3.91 2.51 3.99
N ILE A 81 -4.50 3.25 3.05
CA ILE A 81 -4.12 3.25 1.64
C ILE A 81 -3.35 4.53 1.34
N LEU A 82 -2.06 4.40 1.06
CA LEU A 82 -1.24 5.52 0.63
C LEU A 82 -1.41 5.76 -0.87
N ARG A 83 -1.70 7.02 -1.21
CA ARG A 83 -1.87 7.47 -2.59
C ARG A 83 -0.72 8.41 -2.98
N CYS A 84 -0.44 8.47 -4.26
CA CYS A 84 0.58 9.39 -4.78
C CYS A 84 0.20 9.84 -6.19
N ARG A 85 0.38 11.11 -6.48
CA ARG A 85 0.14 11.67 -7.81
C ARG A 85 0.94 10.91 -8.87
N PRO A 86 0.31 10.48 -9.99
CA PRO A 86 0.90 9.57 -10.98
C PRO A 86 2.22 10.01 -11.56
N ASP A 87 2.42 11.30 -11.84
CA ASP A 87 3.67 11.84 -12.37
C ASP A 87 4.83 11.72 -11.36
N ILE A 88 4.56 12.01 -10.09
CA ILE A 88 5.53 11.84 -8.99
C ILE A 88 5.82 10.35 -8.76
N LEU A 89 4.80 9.50 -8.84
CA LEU A 89 4.97 8.07 -8.72
C LEU A 89 5.89 7.51 -9.82
N LYS A 90 5.65 7.92 -11.06
CA LYS A 90 6.49 7.57 -12.22
C LYS A 90 7.95 7.95 -12.01
N GLU A 91 8.21 9.16 -11.53
CA GLU A 91 9.56 9.63 -11.22
C GLU A 91 10.23 8.77 -10.13
N ARG A 92 9.52 8.49 -9.03
CA ARG A 92 10.03 7.65 -7.92
C ARG A 92 10.38 6.23 -8.39
N LEU A 93 9.53 5.62 -9.21
CA LEU A 93 9.74 4.27 -9.73
C LEU A 93 10.89 4.21 -10.74
N SER A 94 11.04 5.24 -11.59
CA SER A 94 12.17 5.37 -12.50
C SER A 94 13.50 5.43 -11.74
N GLY A 95 13.56 6.14 -10.62
CA GLY A 95 14.72 6.20 -9.74
C GLY A 95 15.10 4.87 -9.07
N ARG A 96 14.18 3.89 -9.04
CA ARG A 96 14.42 2.54 -8.49
C ARG A 96 14.97 1.54 -9.52
N GLY A 97 15.14 1.93 -10.78
CA GLY A 97 15.62 1.06 -11.83
C GLY A 97 14.61 0.02 -12.31
N TYR A 98 13.31 0.25 -12.11
CA TYR A 98 12.25 -0.59 -12.68
C TYR A 98 12.20 -0.44 -14.20
N SER A 99 11.78 -1.50 -14.90
CA SER A 99 11.52 -1.43 -16.35
C SER A 99 10.39 -0.45 -16.64
N GLU A 100 10.39 0.12 -17.85
CA GLU A 100 9.31 1.03 -18.28
C GLU A 100 7.94 0.35 -18.21
N GLU A 101 7.85 -0.92 -18.58
CA GLU A 101 6.62 -1.71 -18.51
C GLU A 101 6.11 -1.81 -17.07
N LYS A 102 6.97 -2.16 -16.10
CA LYS A 102 6.62 -2.24 -14.69
C LYS A 102 6.23 -0.88 -14.11
N ILE A 103 6.89 0.19 -14.53
CA ILE A 103 6.54 1.55 -14.14
C ILE A 103 5.15 1.90 -14.65
N GLN A 104 4.87 1.63 -15.93
CA GLN A 104 3.58 1.92 -16.56
C GLN A 104 2.44 1.15 -15.88
N GLU A 105 2.60 -0.16 -15.63
CA GLU A 105 1.62 -0.96 -14.90
C GLU A 105 1.28 -0.39 -13.51
N ASN A 106 2.28 0.05 -12.76
CA ASN A 106 2.07 0.64 -11.44
C ASN A 106 1.39 2.03 -11.52
N VAL A 107 1.76 2.85 -12.50
CA VAL A 107 1.13 4.16 -12.73
C VAL A 107 -0.35 4.00 -13.11
N GLU A 108 -0.66 3.08 -14.00
CA GLU A 108 -2.04 2.75 -14.39
C GLU A 108 -2.85 2.25 -13.19
N SER A 109 -2.29 1.36 -12.38
CA SER A 109 -2.91 0.86 -11.15
C SER A 109 -3.25 1.99 -10.17
N GLU A 110 -2.37 2.98 -10.03
CA GLU A 110 -2.62 4.14 -9.18
C GLU A 110 -3.70 5.06 -9.75
N ILE A 111 -3.69 5.32 -11.06
CA ILE A 111 -4.72 6.14 -11.74
C ILE A 111 -6.11 5.51 -11.61
N LEU A 112 -6.19 4.18 -11.71
CA LEU A 112 -7.43 3.41 -11.64
C LEU A 112 -7.86 3.05 -10.22
N ASP A 113 -7.23 3.58 -9.19
CA ASP A 113 -7.56 3.33 -7.77
C ASP A 113 -7.57 1.85 -7.37
N VAL A 114 -6.75 1.00 -8.01
CA VAL A 114 -6.84 -0.47 -7.86
C VAL A 114 -6.77 -0.90 -6.40
N ALA A 115 -5.77 -0.45 -5.65
CA ALA A 115 -5.62 -0.82 -4.24
C ALA A 115 -6.80 -0.39 -3.37
N LEU A 116 -7.38 0.80 -3.64
CA LEU A 116 -8.56 1.28 -2.94
C LEU A 116 -9.80 0.47 -3.30
N ALA A 117 -10.00 0.19 -4.59
CA ALA A 117 -11.15 -0.59 -5.07
C ALA A 117 -11.14 -2.01 -4.50
N GLU A 118 -10.00 -2.69 -4.54
CA GLU A 118 -9.85 -4.03 -3.96
C GLU A 118 -10.09 -4.02 -2.43
N ALA A 119 -9.52 -3.06 -1.71
CA ALA A 119 -9.76 -2.92 -0.28
C ALA A 119 -11.24 -2.66 0.04
N PHE A 120 -11.89 -1.82 -0.75
CA PHE A 120 -13.32 -1.53 -0.58
C PHE A 120 -14.20 -2.76 -0.85
N ASP A 121 -13.92 -3.52 -1.89
CA ASP A 121 -14.67 -4.74 -2.22
C ASP A 121 -14.55 -5.81 -1.14
N ILE A 122 -13.38 -5.92 -0.50
CA ILE A 122 -13.14 -6.93 0.54
C ILE A 122 -13.70 -6.50 1.91
N HIS A 123 -13.57 -5.23 2.28
CA HIS A 123 -13.78 -4.77 3.67
C HIS A 123 -14.91 -3.75 3.85
N GLY A 124 -15.44 -3.18 2.77
CA GLY A 124 -16.32 -2.01 2.87
C GLY A 124 -15.53 -0.76 3.32
N ARG A 125 -16.24 0.34 3.58
CA ARG A 125 -15.61 1.65 3.83
C ARG A 125 -15.23 1.94 5.29
N ASP A 126 -15.82 1.23 6.24
CA ASP A 126 -15.83 1.64 7.66
C ASP A 126 -14.48 1.50 8.37
N ILE A 127 -13.52 0.80 7.75
CA ILE A 127 -12.16 0.61 8.27
C ILE A 127 -11.08 1.13 7.31
N LEU A 128 -11.46 1.83 6.23
CA LEU A 128 -10.55 2.33 5.22
C LEU A 128 -10.17 3.78 5.44
N TYR A 129 -8.88 4.06 5.37
CA TYR A 129 -8.29 5.38 5.51
C TYR A 129 -7.40 5.64 4.30
N GLU A 130 -7.69 6.69 3.55
CA GLU A 130 -6.90 7.08 2.38
C GLU A 130 -6.04 8.30 2.72
N ILE A 131 -4.75 8.26 2.37
CA ILE A 131 -3.81 9.36 2.59
C ILE A 131 -3.11 9.70 1.28
N ASP A 132 -3.27 10.92 0.79
CA ASP A 132 -2.48 11.44 -0.32
C ASP A 132 -1.11 11.89 0.19
N THR A 133 -0.07 11.18 -0.23
CA THR A 133 1.33 11.44 0.15
C THR A 133 2.06 12.39 -0.80
N THR A 134 1.38 12.90 -1.82
CA THR A 134 1.96 13.84 -2.80
C THR A 134 2.49 15.09 -2.11
N GLY A 135 3.79 15.36 -2.25
CA GLY A 135 4.43 16.51 -1.59
C GLY A 135 4.52 16.44 -0.06
N MET A 136 4.10 15.34 0.55
CA MET A 136 4.18 15.12 1.99
C MET A 136 5.51 14.49 2.36
N ASP A 137 6.17 15.00 3.40
CA ASP A 137 7.35 14.34 3.96
C ASP A 137 6.97 13.08 4.77
N ILE A 138 7.98 12.23 5.03
CA ILE A 138 7.79 10.96 5.73
C ILE A 138 7.26 11.18 7.16
N ILE A 139 7.74 12.19 7.85
CA ILE A 139 7.36 12.48 9.24
C ILE A 139 5.87 12.84 9.31
N THR A 140 5.42 13.76 8.46
CA THR A 140 4.01 14.18 8.39
C THR A 140 3.10 13.02 8.01
N CYS A 141 3.53 12.18 7.07
CA CYS A 141 2.76 10.98 6.70
C CYS A 141 2.68 9.99 7.87
N ALA A 142 3.80 9.75 8.57
CA ALA A 142 3.83 8.89 9.74
C ALA A 142 2.95 9.43 10.88
N ASP A 143 2.90 10.75 11.09
CA ASP A 143 2.01 11.39 12.07
C ASP A 143 0.54 11.05 11.77
N LYS A 144 0.12 11.16 10.51
CA LYS A 144 -1.26 10.81 10.11
C LYS A 144 -1.57 9.33 10.33
N VAL A 145 -0.65 8.44 9.97
CA VAL A 145 -0.83 7.01 10.20
C VAL A 145 -0.87 6.69 11.70
N GLU A 146 -0.03 7.33 12.51
CA GLU A 146 -0.03 7.15 13.96
C GLU A 146 -1.35 7.59 14.60
N GLU A 147 -1.96 8.69 14.15
CA GLU A 147 -3.31 9.10 14.59
C GLU A 147 -4.37 8.04 14.27
N ILE A 148 -4.28 7.41 13.10
CA ILE A 148 -5.14 6.27 12.75
C ILE A 148 -4.86 5.09 13.69
N VAL A 149 -3.60 4.75 13.96
CA VAL A 149 -3.21 3.68 14.89
C VAL A 149 -3.81 3.92 16.27
N ARG A 150 -3.79 5.15 16.76
CA ARG A 150 -4.32 5.55 18.07
C ARG A 150 -5.84 5.66 18.14
N GLY A 151 -6.52 5.62 17.00
CA GLY A 151 -7.97 5.76 16.92
C GLY A 151 -8.47 7.21 17.02
N ASN A 152 -7.63 8.16 16.69
CA ASN A 152 -7.94 9.60 16.70
C ASN A 152 -8.42 10.12 15.34
N ALA A 153 -8.45 9.28 14.32
CA ALA A 153 -8.90 9.62 12.97
C ALA A 153 -10.14 8.79 12.60
N GLU A 154 -11.01 9.39 11.81
CA GLU A 154 -12.18 8.71 11.25
C GLU A 154 -11.85 8.12 9.87
N PRO A 155 -12.48 6.98 9.49
CA PRO A 155 -12.36 6.42 8.16
C PRO A 155 -12.78 7.41 7.07
N GLU A 156 -11.92 7.60 6.07
CA GLU A 156 -12.17 8.51 4.95
C GLU A 156 -11.54 7.95 3.67
N ILE A 157 -12.33 7.89 2.60
CA ILE A 157 -11.90 7.44 1.26
C ILE A 157 -12.50 8.33 0.18
N GLY A 158 -11.92 8.29 -1.03
CA GLY A 158 -12.35 9.11 -2.17
C GLY A 158 -11.79 10.53 -2.10
N ILE A 159 -10.64 10.70 -1.46
CA ILE A 159 -9.98 12.00 -1.30
C ILE A 159 -9.17 12.42 -2.53
N VAL A 160 -8.85 11.48 -3.43
CA VAL A 160 -8.16 11.75 -4.69
C VAL A 160 -8.93 11.18 -5.87
N ASP A 161 -8.81 11.83 -7.02
CA ASP A 161 -9.25 11.35 -8.32
C ASP A 161 -8.13 11.62 -9.32
N TRP A 162 -7.40 10.57 -9.68
CA TRP A 162 -6.31 10.69 -10.65
C TRP A 162 -6.77 10.45 -12.09
N LEU A 163 -7.93 9.85 -12.30
CA LEU A 163 -8.40 9.49 -13.64
C LEU A 163 -8.66 10.73 -14.50
N ILE A 164 -9.31 11.75 -13.93
CA ILE A 164 -9.61 13.00 -14.67
C ILE A 164 -8.33 13.72 -15.11
N PRO A 165 -7.35 14.03 -14.21
CA PRO A 165 -6.18 14.80 -14.61
C PRO A 165 -5.07 13.98 -15.30
N TYR A 166 -5.05 12.65 -15.15
CA TYR A 166 -3.95 11.78 -15.60
C TYR A 166 -4.39 10.59 -16.46
N GLY A 167 -5.64 10.52 -16.86
CA GLY A 167 -6.16 9.41 -17.67
C GLY A 167 -5.48 9.25 -19.04
N ASP A 168 -4.81 10.28 -19.54
CA ASP A 168 -4.00 10.23 -20.76
C ASP A 168 -2.64 9.50 -20.58
N MET A 169 -2.28 9.14 -19.34
CA MET A 169 -1.09 8.33 -19.03
C MET A 169 -1.35 6.82 -19.07
N ILE A 170 -2.60 6.38 -19.30
CA ILE A 170 -2.99 4.97 -19.41
C ILE A 170 -2.76 4.46 -20.84
#